data_a056d0035e49f80b711b5afa43a09b58
#
_entry.id   a056d0035e49f80b711b5afa43a09b58
#
_cell.length_a   1.000
_cell.length_b   1.000
_cell.length_c   1.000
_cell.angle_alpha   90.00
_cell.angle_beta   90.00
_cell.angle_gamma   90.00
#
_symmetry.space_group_name_H-M   'P 1'
#
loop_
_entity.id
_entity.type
_entity.pdbx_description
1 polymer ?
#
loop_
_entity_poly.entity_id
_entity_poly.type
_entity_poly.pdbx_seq_one_letter_code
_entity_poly.pdbx_strand_id
1 'polypeptide(L)'
;MQIDNPERGFSYKTEGPLDLRLDPLHGDSAAVRLRQIDQKEFEGMLIENSDEPFAKEIAAKVFKMMRDGAPMNTTQELRHAVEEALVRVPKDERADAVKKSCARTFQALRIDVNSEFEVLYSFLEKLEGILNPGGRVAVLTFHSGEDRLVKKAFKELQRAGIFSEISKDALRPSQEECRLNPRAKSTKMRWAVK
;
A
#
# COMPACT_ATOMS: atom_id res chain seq x y z
N MET A 1 -0.64 15.95 -9.20
CA MET A 1 0.08 14.76 -8.66
C MET A 1 -0.57 13.50 -9.19
N GLN A 2 0.13 12.35 -9.19
CA GLN A 2 -0.36 11.09 -9.77
C GLN A 2 -1.71 10.64 -9.21
N ILE A 3 -1.93 10.78 -7.89
CA ILE A 3 -3.17 10.38 -7.22
C ILE A 3 -4.40 11.20 -7.68
N ASP A 4 -4.18 12.40 -8.18
CA ASP A 4 -5.26 13.31 -8.57
C ASP A 4 -5.65 13.16 -10.06
N ASN A 5 -4.93 12.35 -10.82
CA ASN A 5 -5.25 12.04 -12.22
C ASN A 5 -6.10 10.76 -12.31
N PRO A 6 -7.39 10.84 -12.73
CA PRO A 6 -8.28 9.69 -12.87
C PRO A 6 -7.74 8.61 -13.82
N GLU A 7 -7.04 9.00 -14.90
CA GLU A 7 -6.48 8.08 -15.90
C GLU A 7 -5.39 7.15 -15.34
N ARG A 8 -4.87 7.45 -14.14
CA ARG A 8 -3.87 6.64 -13.46
C ARG A 8 -4.46 5.58 -12.53
N GLY A 9 -5.77 5.62 -12.28
CA GLY A 9 -6.48 4.64 -11.48
C GLY A 9 -6.16 4.60 -9.97
N PHE A 10 -5.41 5.58 -9.43
CA PHE A 10 -5.02 5.58 -8.00
C PHE A 10 -6.16 5.89 -7.03
N SER A 11 -7.31 6.34 -7.52
CA SER A 11 -8.44 6.71 -6.67
C SER A 11 -9.66 5.83 -6.96
N TYR A 12 -10.12 5.12 -5.94
CA TYR A 12 -11.40 4.39 -6.01
C TYR A 12 -12.63 5.32 -5.98
N LYS A 13 -12.46 6.63 -5.81
CA LYS A 13 -13.55 7.61 -5.75
C LYS A 13 -13.97 8.11 -7.13
N THR A 14 -13.08 8.05 -8.09
CA THR A 14 -13.29 8.49 -9.46
C THR A 14 -13.18 7.30 -10.40
N GLU A 15 -14.00 7.30 -11.45
CA GLU A 15 -13.89 6.30 -12.50
C GLU A 15 -12.61 6.53 -13.30
N GLY A 16 -11.94 5.45 -13.63
CA GLY A 16 -10.73 5.43 -14.44
C GLY A 16 -10.26 4.00 -14.68
N PRO A 17 -9.24 3.81 -15.53
CA PRO A 17 -8.67 2.48 -15.75
C PRO A 17 -8.06 1.94 -14.47
N LEU A 18 -8.16 0.65 -14.23
CA LEU A 18 -7.51 -0.02 -13.09
C LEU A 18 -6.02 -0.26 -13.44
N ASP A 19 -5.26 0.82 -13.49
CA ASP A 19 -3.83 0.78 -13.86
C ASP A 19 -2.91 0.64 -12.65
N LEU A 20 -2.84 1.63 -11.78
CA LEU A 20 -2.05 1.70 -10.54
C LEU A 20 -0.52 1.71 -10.71
N ARG A 21 0.02 1.68 -11.93
CA ARG A 21 1.47 1.76 -12.16
C ARG A 21 1.99 3.16 -11.86
N LEU A 22 3.12 3.26 -11.20
CA LEU A 22 3.86 4.53 -11.04
C LEU A 22 4.53 4.95 -12.35
N ASP A 23 5.05 3.99 -13.11
CA ASP A 23 5.54 4.17 -14.47
C ASP A 23 4.60 3.47 -15.49
N PRO A 24 3.77 4.22 -16.25
CA PRO A 24 2.81 3.63 -17.17
C PRO A 24 3.44 2.99 -18.41
N LEU A 25 4.75 3.22 -18.64
CA LEU A 25 5.46 2.69 -19.81
C LEU A 25 6.00 1.28 -19.55
N HIS A 26 6.08 0.85 -18.28
CA HIS A 26 6.67 -0.44 -17.91
C HIS A 26 5.74 -1.24 -16.99
N GLY A 27 5.86 -2.57 -17.09
CA GLY A 27 5.10 -3.51 -16.26
C GLY A 27 3.64 -3.65 -16.63
N ASP A 28 2.94 -4.52 -15.92
CA ASP A 28 1.53 -4.82 -16.11
C ASP A 28 0.66 -3.93 -15.23
N SER A 29 -0.48 -3.49 -15.77
CA SER A 29 -1.50 -2.77 -14.98
C SER A 29 -2.15 -3.70 -13.94
N ALA A 30 -2.78 -3.14 -12.91
CA ALA A 30 -3.50 -3.93 -11.92
C ALA A 30 -4.63 -4.79 -12.53
N ALA A 31 -5.28 -4.29 -13.58
CA ALA A 31 -6.25 -5.08 -14.33
C ALA A 31 -5.63 -6.28 -15.03
N VAL A 32 -4.42 -6.15 -15.61
CA VAL A 32 -3.68 -7.25 -16.20
C VAL A 32 -3.22 -8.23 -15.12
N ARG A 33 -2.66 -7.71 -14.04
CA ARG A 33 -2.18 -8.50 -12.91
C ARG A 33 -3.29 -9.37 -12.30
N LEU A 34 -4.50 -8.84 -12.10
CA LEU A 34 -5.64 -9.61 -11.60
C LEU A 34 -6.04 -10.78 -12.51
N ARG A 35 -5.76 -10.71 -13.82
CA ARG A 35 -6.00 -11.82 -14.75
C ARG A 35 -4.91 -12.89 -14.75
N GLN A 36 -3.74 -12.57 -14.24
CA GLN A 36 -2.57 -13.48 -14.20
C GLN A 36 -2.50 -14.30 -12.93
N ILE A 37 -3.12 -13.84 -11.84
CA ILE A 37 -3.10 -14.48 -10.52
C ILE A 37 -4.38 -15.27 -10.26
N ASP A 38 -4.33 -16.15 -9.27
CA ASP A 38 -5.53 -16.84 -8.80
C ASP A 38 -6.15 -16.14 -7.55
N GLN A 39 -7.32 -16.64 -7.14
CA GLN A 39 -8.05 -16.11 -5.99
C GLN A 39 -7.22 -16.18 -4.70
N LYS A 40 -6.44 -17.24 -4.50
CA LYS A 40 -5.64 -17.46 -3.28
C LYS A 40 -4.44 -16.52 -3.23
N GLU A 41 -3.80 -16.30 -4.37
CA GLU A 41 -2.72 -15.32 -4.49
C GLU A 41 -3.22 -13.91 -4.23
N PHE A 42 -4.39 -13.54 -4.77
CA PHE A 42 -4.99 -12.24 -4.49
C PHE A 42 -5.38 -12.08 -3.00
N GLU A 43 -5.93 -13.12 -2.37
CA GLU A 43 -6.20 -13.12 -0.93
C GLU A 43 -4.92 -12.88 -0.12
N GLY A 44 -3.84 -13.60 -0.45
CA GLY A 44 -2.52 -13.41 0.18
C GLY A 44 -1.99 -12.00 0.00
N MET A 45 -2.06 -11.44 -1.21
CA MET A 45 -1.68 -10.06 -1.50
C MET A 45 -2.42 -9.04 -0.64
N LEU A 46 -3.74 -9.20 -0.46
CA LEU A 46 -4.56 -8.31 0.38
C LEU A 46 -4.13 -8.37 1.85
N ILE A 47 -3.80 -9.56 2.36
CA ILE A 47 -3.33 -9.74 3.74
C ILE A 47 -1.95 -9.12 3.91
N GLU A 48 -1.00 -9.49 3.07
CA GLU A 48 0.42 -9.15 3.22
C GLU A 48 0.69 -7.66 2.98
N ASN A 49 0.07 -7.08 1.93
CA ASN A 49 0.35 -5.71 1.52
C ASN A 49 -0.49 -4.66 2.27
N SER A 50 -1.64 -5.03 2.83
CA SER A 50 -2.52 -4.03 3.43
C SER A 50 -3.21 -4.41 4.74
N ASP A 51 -2.90 -5.57 5.30
CA ASP A 51 -3.57 -6.10 6.51
C ASP A 51 -5.12 -6.07 6.36
N GLU A 52 -5.66 -6.46 5.17
CA GLU A 52 -7.10 -6.39 4.89
C GLU A 52 -7.87 -7.49 5.63
N PRO A 53 -8.78 -7.16 6.57
CA PRO A 53 -9.49 -8.15 7.38
C PRO A 53 -10.52 -8.95 6.59
N PHE A 54 -11.02 -8.44 5.45
CA PHE A 54 -12.01 -9.11 4.58
C PHE A 54 -11.35 -9.65 3.31
N ALA A 55 -10.05 -9.96 3.35
CA ALA A 55 -9.28 -10.40 2.18
C ALA A 55 -9.94 -11.59 1.47
N LYS A 56 -10.39 -12.58 2.22
CA LYS A 56 -11.04 -13.79 1.70
C LYS A 56 -12.34 -13.47 0.97
N GLU A 57 -13.21 -12.67 1.58
CA GLU A 57 -14.50 -12.28 1.02
C GLU A 57 -14.32 -11.43 -0.25
N ILE A 58 -13.38 -10.49 -0.22
CA ILE A 58 -13.05 -9.62 -1.35
C ILE A 58 -12.48 -10.45 -2.50
N ALA A 59 -11.48 -11.30 -2.25
CA ALA A 59 -10.89 -12.15 -3.26
C ALA A 59 -11.94 -13.08 -3.89
N ALA A 60 -12.77 -13.72 -3.08
CA ALA A 60 -13.84 -14.59 -3.58
C ALA A 60 -14.84 -13.83 -4.46
N LYS A 61 -15.19 -12.61 -4.08
CA LYS A 61 -16.16 -11.79 -4.85
C LYS A 61 -15.56 -11.29 -6.16
N VAL A 62 -14.34 -10.76 -6.15
CA VAL A 62 -13.65 -10.29 -7.36
C VAL A 62 -13.52 -11.43 -8.37
N PHE A 63 -13.01 -12.58 -7.96
CA PHE A 63 -12.83 -13.72 -8.86
C PHE A 63 -14.14 -14.36 -9.30
N LYS A 64 -15.19 -14.31 -8.46
CA LYS A 64 -16.53 -14.70 -8.90
C LYS A 64 -17.04 -13.78 -10.01
N MET A 65 -16.96 -12.46 -9.82
CA MET A 65 -17.41 -11.49 -10.82
C MET A 65 -16.64 -11.62 -12.14
N MET A 66 -15.32 -11.85 -12.07
CA MET A 66 -14.51 -12.09 -13.27
C MET A 66 -14.94 -13.36 -14.02
N ARG A 67 -15.23 -14.45 -13.32
CA ARG A 67 -15.78 -15.68 -13.94
C ARG A 67 -17.17 -15.46 -14.54
N ASP A 68 -17.98 -14.60 -13.94
CA ASP A 68 -19.31 -14.24 -14.40
C ASP A 68 -19.27 -13.22 -15.57
N GLY A 69 -18.08 -12.82 -16.03
CA GLY A 69 -17.86 -11.98 -17.21
C GLY A 69 -17.57 -10.49 -16.92
N ALA A 70 -17.45 -10.07 -15.66
CA ALA A 70 -17.01 -8.71 -15.34
C ALA A 70 -15.52 -8.54 -15.66
N PRO A 71 -15.13 -7.54 -16.48
CA PRO A 71 -13.76 -7.44 -16.99
C PRO A 71 -12.72 -6.99 -15.94
N MET A 72 -13.13 -6.39 -14.80
CA MET A 72 -12.28 -5.81 -13.78
C MET A 72 -11.22 -4.84 -14.37
N ASN A 73 -11.64 -3.98 -15.28
CA ASN A 73 -10.78 -3.04 -15.99
C ASN A 73 -10.78 -1.63 -15.40
N THR A 74 -11.77 -1.31 -14.56
CA THR A 74 -11.97 0.03 -14.02
C THR A 74 -11.92 0.05 -12.49
N THR A 75 -11.60 1.22 -11.95
CA THR A 75 -11.63 1.47 -10.51
C THR A 75 -13.00 1.25 -9.90
N GLN A 76 -14.07 1.54 -10.64
CA GLN A 76 -15.44 1.38 -10.17
C GLN A 76 -15.86 -0.09 -10.13
N GLU A 77 -15.44 -0.92 -11.08
CA GLU A 77 -15.71 -2.37 -11.07
C GLU A 77 -15.07 -3.03 -9.85
N LEU A 78 -13.80 -2.69 -9.54
CA LEU A 78 -13.13 -3.22 -8.35
C LEU A 78 -13.81 -2.70 -7.06
N ARG A 79 -14.14 -1.41 -7.00
CA ARG A 79 -14.87 -0.83 -5.88
C ARG A 79 -16.20 -1.55 -5.66
N HIS A 80 -16.98 -1.76 -6.71
CA HIS A 80 -18.25 -2.47 -6.65
C HIS A 80 -18.08 -3.90 -6.12
N ALA A 81 -17.03 -4.60 -6.55
CA ALA A 81 -16.71 -5.93 -6.02
C ALA A 81 -16.43 -5.91 -4.51
N VAL A 82 -15.72 -4.90 -4.01
CA VAL A 82 -15.49 -4.71 -2.56
C VAL A 82 -16.80 -4.42 -1.82
N GLU A 83 -17.65 -3.53 -2.35
CA GLU A 83 -18.98 -3.20 -1.78
C GLU A 83 -19.84 -4.46 -1.66
N GLU A 84 -19.89 -5.27 -2.71
CA GLU A 84 -20.64 -6.52 -2.75
C GLU A 84 -20.05 -7.61 -1.83
N ALA A 85 -18.73 -7.64 -1.64
CA ALA A 85 -18.08 -8.57 -0.70
C ALA A 85 -18.51 -8.30 0.75
N LEU A 86 -18.74 -7.03 1.09
CA LEU A 86 -19.05 -6.58 2.45
C LEU A 86 -20.56 -6.44 2.73
N VAL A 87 -21.43 -6.99 1.88
CA VAL A 87 -22.89 -6.90 2.05
C VAL A 87 -23.40 -7.46 3.38
N ARG A 88 -22.66 -8.41 3.97
CA ARG A 88 -22.99 -9.04 5.27
C ARG A 88 -22.54 -8.24 6.48
N VAL A 89 -21.71 -7.21 6.32
CA VAL A 89 -21.33 -6.29 7.40
C VAL A 89 -22.58 -5.52 7.85
N PRO A 90 -22.81 -5.31 9.17
CA PRO A 90 -23.94 -4.54 9.68
C PRO A 90 -24.07 -3.17 9.00
N LYS A 91 -25.32 -2.73 8.76
CA LYS A 91 -25.59 -1.52 7.95
C LYS A 91 -24.95 -0.25 8.50
N ASP A 92 -24.90 -0.11 9.81
CA ASP A 92 -24.31 1.00 10.55
C ASP A 92 -22.78 1.07 10.42
N GLU A 93 -22.11 -0.07 10.27
CA GLU A 93 -20.66 -0.17 10.13
C GLU A 93 -20.21 -0.26 8.65
N ARG A 94 -21.10 -0.67 7.75
CA ARG A 94 -20.77 -1.04 6.35
C ARG A 94 -20.11 0.06 5.57
N ALA A 95 -20.61 1.29 5.68
CA ALA A 95 -20.06 2.41 4.90
C ALA A 95 -18.59 2.70 5.26
N ASP A 96 -18.23 2.61 6.53
CA ASP A 96 -16.85 2.79 6.99
C ASP A 96 -15.98 1.59 6.64
N ALA A 97 -16.51 0.37 6.79
CA ALA A 97 -15.82 -0.87 6.38
C ALA A 97 -15.48 -0.84 4.88
N VAL A 98 -16.46 -0.57 4.02
CA VAL A 98 -16.25 -0.47 2.56
C VAL A 98 -15.20 0.58 2.22
N LYS A 99 -15.29 1.78 2.82
CA LYS A 99 -14.31 2.84 2.60
C LYS A 99 -12.89 2.40 2.95
N LYS A 100 -12.72 1.73 4.09
CA LYS A 100 -11.42 1.23 4.55
C LYS A 100 -10.91 0.09 3.67
N SER A 101 -11.78 -0.87 3.33
CA SER A 101 -11.40 -2.01 2.48
C SER A 101 -11.11 -1.60 1.05
N CYS A 102 -11.85 -0.64 0.47
CA CYS A 102 -11.45 -0.07 -0.82
C CYS A 102 -10.03 0.53 -0.76
N ALA A 103 -9.75 1.36 0.24
CA ALA A 103 -8.43 1.96 0.37
C ALA A 103 -7.31 0.91 0.50
N ARG A 104 -7.53 -0.17 1.27
CA ARG A 104 -6.58 -1.27 1.45
C ARG A 104 -6.43 -2.13 0.20
N THR A 105 -7.53 -2.46 -0.49
CA THR A 105 -7.51 -3.24 -1.73
C THR A 105 -6.70 -2.52 -2.82
N PHE A 106 -6.94 -1.23 -3.01
CA PHE A 106 -6.18 -0.42 -3.95
C PHE A 106 -4.71 -0.25 -3.54
N GLN A 107 -4.44 -0.10 -2.25
CA GLN A 107 -3.08 -0.08 -1.72
C GLN A 107 -2.36 -1.41 -1.98
N ALA A 108 -3.00 -2.55 -1.72
CA ALA A 108 -2.39 -3.87 -1.91
C ALA A 108 -2.00 -4.11 -3.38
N LEU A 109 -2.90 -3.82 -4.31
CA LEU A 109 -2.63 -3.91 -5.75
C LEU A 109 -1.53 -2.94 -6.20
N ARG A 110 -1.52 -1.70 -5.69
CA ARG A 110 -0.50 -0.71 -6.02
C ARG A 110 0.89 -1.18 -5.56
N ILE A 111 1.00 -1.69 -4.36
CA ILE A 111 2.24 -2.23 -3.81
C ILE A 111 2.76 -3.37 -4.69
N ASP A 112 1.90 -4.32 -5.08
CA ASP A 112 2.25 -5.46 -5.91
C ASP A 112 2.69 -5.03 -7.32
N VAL A 113 1.88 -4.26 -8.01
CA VAL A 113 2.14 -3.79 -9.39
C VAL A 113 3.44 -2.99 -9.51
N ASN A 114 3.83 -2.27 -8.46
CA ASN A 114 5.03 -1.43 -8.46
C ASN A 114 6.21 -2.05 -7.67
N SER A 115 6.06 -3.25 -7.15
CA SER A 115 7.06 -3.92 -6.31
C SER A 115 7.58 -2.99 -5.19
N GLU A 116 6.65 -2.24 -4.53
CA GLU A 116 7.03 -1.16 -3.61
C GLU A 116 7.83 -1.68 -2.41
N PHE A 117 7.47 -2.86 -1.89
CA PHE A 117 8.17 -3.45 -0.74
C PHE A 117 9.54 -3.99 -1.13
N GLU A 118 9.69 -4.61 -2.30
CA GLU A 118 10.96 -5.12 -2.82
C GLU A 118 11.95 -3.97 -3.07
N VAL A 119 11.47 -2.88 -3.67
CA VAL A 119 12.27 -1.67 -3.90
C VAL A 119 12.70 -1.05 -2.57
N LEU A 120 11.78 -0.91 -1.60
CA LEU A 120 12.11 -0.39 -0.28
C LEU A 120 13.11 -1.30 0.44
N TYR A 121 12.91 -2.61 0.39
CA TYR A 121 13.83 -3.58 0.99
C TYR A 121 15.23 -3.48 0.39
N SER A 122 15.34 -3.49 -0.94
CA SER A 122 16.61 -3.34 -1.65
C SER A 122 17.32 -2.01 -1.31
N PHE A 123 16.56 -0.92 -1.14
CA PHE A 123 17.12 0.35 -0.67
C PHE A 123 17.68 0.24 0.75
N LEU A 124 16.93 -0.36 1.67
CA LEU A 124 17.32 -0.50 3.06
C LEU A 124 18.58 -1.37 3.24
N GLU A 125 18.72 -2.45 2.45
CA GLU A 125 19.91 -3.31 2.44
C GLU A 125 21.17 -2.56 1.98
N LYS A 126 21.04 -1.59 1.08
CA LYS A 126 22.16 -0.82 0.54
C LYS A 126 22.64 0.31 1.46
N LEU A 127 21.89 0.65 2.51
CA LEU A 127 22.21 1.78 3.38
C LEU A 127 23.60 1.67 4.03
N GLU A 128 24.04 0.47 4.37
CA GLU A 128 25.38 0.22 4.90
C GLU A 128 26.47 0.71 3.95
N GLY A 129 26.35 0.41 2.66
CA GLY A 129 27.35 0.78 1.66
C GLY A 129 27.27 2.23 1.18
N ILE A 130 26.11 2.87 1.33
CA ILE A 130 25.85 4.22 0.80
C ILE A 130 26.23 5.30 1.83
N LEU A 131 26.00 5.05 3.10
CA LEU A 131 26.26 6.02 4.17
C LEU A 131 27.72 6.00 4.61
N ASN A 132 28.33 7.17 4.73
CA ASN A 132 29.62 7.33 5.40
C ASN A 132 29.45 7.22 6.93
N PRO A 133 30.53 6.93 7.68
CA PRO A 133 30.53 7.04 9.15
C PRO A 133 30.02 8.42 9.60
N GLY A 134 29.06 8.45 10.54
CA GLY A 134 28.34 9.66 10.98
C GLY A 134 27.25 10.14 10.00
N GLY A 135 27.09 9.47 8.86
CA GLY A 135 26.03 9.75 7.89
C GLY A 135 24.62 9.51 8.47
N ARG A 136 23.66 10.30 8.05
CA ARG A 136 22.28 10.24 8.54
C ARG A 136 21.32 9.87 7.42
N VAL A 137 20.32 9.07 7.76
CA VAL A 137 19.18 8.74 6.87
C VAL A 137 17.87 9.02 7.59
N ALA A 138 16.93 9.59 6.88
CA ALA A 138 15.54 9.73 7.33
C ALA A 138 14.60 9.18 6.26
N VAL A 139 13.68 8.33 6.67
CA VAL A 139 12.70 7.69 5.78
C VAL A 139 11.30 8.08 6.20
N LEU A 140 10.55 8.67 5.26
CA LEU A 140 9.13 8.96 5.41
C LEU A 140 8.33 7.77 4.85
N THR A 141 7.38 7.30 5.63
CA THR A 141 6.45 6.23 5.26
C THR A 141 5.02 6.70 5.40
N PHE A 142 4.11 6.18 4.57
CA PHE A 142 2.72 6.64 4.51
C PHE A 142 1.71 5.59 5.00
N HIS A 143 2.14 4.35 5.18
CA HIS A 143 1.31 3.27 5.73
C HIS A 143 2.12 2.34 6.65
N SER A 144 1.40 1.44 7.36
CA SER A 144 1.98 0.57 8.38
C SER A 144 2.97 -0.46 7.83
N GLY A 145 2.75 -0.94 6.60
CA GLY A 145 3.64 -1.91 5.95
C GLY A 145 5.04 -1.35 5.74
N GLU A 146 5.17 -0.18 5.10
CA GLU A 146 6.46 0.51 4.92
C GLU A 146 7.14 0.78 6.26
N ASP A 147 6.42 1.36 7.24
CA ASP A 147 6.98 1.66 8.57
C ASP A 147 7.52 0.41 9.27
N ARG A 148 6.85 -0.74 9.10
CA ARG A 148 7.26 -2.03 9.65
C ARG A 148 8.59 -2.49 9.07
N LEU A 149 8.77 -2.37 7.74
CA LEU A 149 10.02 -2.70 7.04
C LEU A 149 11.17 -1.80 7.49
N VAL A 150 10.98 -0.48 7.49
CA VAL A 150 12.01 0.48 7.92
C VAL A 150 12.39 0.25 9.38
N LYS A 151 11.42 0.07 10.27
CA LYS A 151 11.67 -0.22 11.70
C LYS A 151 12.49 -1.48 11.90
N LYS A 152 12.17 -2.55 11.15
CA LYS A 152 12.86 -3.83 11.23
C LYS A 152 14.31 -3.68 10.77
N ALA A 153 14.51 -3.11 9.57
CA ALA A 153 15.84 -2.91 8.98
C ALA A 153 16.75 -2.04 9.87
N PHE A 154 16.24 -0.92 10.38
CA PHE A 154 17.04 -0.04 11.26
C PHE A 154 17.45 -0.75 12.55
N LYS A 155 16.58 -1.56 13.15
CA LYS A 155 16.92 -2.35 14.34
C LYS A 155 17.96 -3.44 14.04
N GLU A 156 17.88 -4.08 12.89
CA GLU A 156 18.85 -5.10 12.46
C GLU A 156 20.21 -4.48 12.22
N LEU A 157 20.30 -3.36 11.52
CA LEU A 157 21.53 -2.63 11.27
C LEU A 157 22.14 -2.06 12.56
N GLN A 158 21.33 -1.62 13.54
CA GLN A 158 21.81 -1.21 14.85
C GLN A 158 22.37 -2.40 15.64
N ARG A 159 21.70 -3.55 15.65
CA ARG A 159 22.20 -4.75 16.33
C ARG A 159 23.51 -5.26 15.72
N ALA A 160 23.68 -5.09 14.42
CA ALA A 160 24.91 -5.41 13.71
C ALA A 160 26.05 -4.40 13.95
N GLY A 161 25.80 -3.31 14.71
CA GLY A 161 26.78 -2.26 14.97
C GLY A 161 27.05 -1.31 13.80
N ILE A 162 26.22 -1.38 12.74
CA ILE A 162 26.32 -0.53 11.55
C ILE A 162 25.73 0.85 11.84
N PHE A 163 24.56 0.91 12.48
CA PHE A 163 23.98 2.16 12.97
C PHE A 163 24.31 2.38 14.44
N SER A 164 24.90 3.53 14.75
CA SER A 164 25.21 3.96 16.12
C SER A 164 23.93 4.41 16.85
N GLU A 165 22.99 5.00 16.15
CA GLU A 165 21.75 5.53 16.71
C GLU A 165 20.56 5.35 15.75
N ILE A 166 19.39 5.04 16.29
CA ILE A 166 18.13 4.97 15.53
C ILE A 166 17.00 5.67 16.31
N SER A 167 16.00 6.18 15.60
CA SER A 167 14.78 6.68 16.23
C SER A 167 14.06 5.57 16.99
N LYS A 168 13.85 5.75 18.30
CA LYS A 168 13.13 4.79 19.15
C LYS A 168 11.70 4.60 18.67
N ASP A 169 11.02 5.71 18.43
CA ASP A 169 9.66 5.77 17.93
C ASP A 169 9.61 6.51 16.58
N ALA A 170 8.54 6.29 15.82
CA ALA A 170 8.31 7.07 14.61
C ALA A 170 7.85 8.48 14.97
N LEU A 171 8.49 9.49 14.40
CA LEU A 171 8.00 10.86 14.46
C LEU A 171 6.72 11.00 13.64
N ARG A 172 5.74 11.69 14.22
CA ARG A 172 4.44 11.96 13.61
C ARG A 172 4.32 13.44 13.25
N PRO A 173 3.54 13.78 12.23
CA PRO A 173 3.25 15.17 11.93
C PRO A 173 2.51 15.84 13.08
N SER A 174 2.70 17.14 13.24
CA SER A 174 1.96 17.94 14.20
C SER A 174 0.48 18.05 13.82
N GLN A 175 -0.37 18.46 14.77
CA GLN A 175 -1.78 18.74 14.50
C GLN A 175 -1.95 19.86 13.48
N GLU A 176 -1.08 20.88 13.55
CA GLU A 176 -1.08 22.00 12.63
C GLU A 176 -0.71 21.55 11.21
N GLU A 177 0.34 20.75 11.07
CA GLU A 177 0.71 20.16 9.78
C GLU A 177 -0.42 19.31 9.19
N CYS A 178 -1.08 18.47 10.00
CA CYS A 178 -2.24 17.69 9.54
C CYS A 178 -3.43 18.55 9.12
N ARG A 179 -3.59 19.75 9.71
CA ARG A 179 -4.65 20.70 9.33
C ARG A 179 -4.33 21.37 7.99
N LEU A 180 -3.08 21.78 7.80
CA LEU A 180 -2.61 22.41 6.55
C LEU A 180 -2.48 21.41 5.40
N ASN A 181 -2.03 20.19 5.71
CA ASN A 181 -1.87 19.11 4.76
C ASN A 181 -2.52 17.81 5.29
N PRO A 182 -3.81 17.55 5.01
CA PRO A 182 -4.50 16.35 5.47
C PRO A 182 -3.83 15.02 5.05
N ARG A 183 -3.02 15.04 3.99
CA ARG A 183 -2.26 13.86 3.51
C ARG A 183 -1.11 13.47 4.46
N ALA A 184 -0.63 14.41 5.28
CA ALA A 184 0.41 14.13 6.27
C ALA A 184 -0.07 13.22 7.42
N LYS A 185 -1.39 13.12 7.66
CA LYS A 185 -1.98 12.43 8.82
C LYS A 185 -1.49 10.98 9.02
N SER A 186 -1.24 10.25 7.95
CA SER A 186 -0.74 8.87 7.99
C SER A 186 0.78 8.78 8.03
N THR A 187 1.49 9.88 7.80
CA THR A 187 2.96 9.91 7.68
C THR A 187 3.66 9.55 8.99
N LYS A 188 4.72 8.79 8.85
CA LYS A 188 5.67 8.47 9.91
C LYS A 188 7.08 8.70 9.39
N MET A 189 7.96 9.26 10.21
CA MET A 189 9.36 9.41 9.89
C MET A 189 10.21 8.60 10.86
N ARG A 190 11.15 7.83 10.32
CA ARG A 190 12.22 7.18 11.09
C ARG A 190 13.56 7.65 10.60
N TRP A 191 14.52 7.79 11.52
CA TRP A 191 15.88 8.17 11.20
C TRP A 191 16.90 7.26 11.85
N ALA A 192 18.09 7.23 11.26
CA ALA A 192 19.24 6.51 11.78
C ALA A 192 20.55 7.28 11.50
N VAL A 193 21.59 6.99 12.27
CA VAL A 193 22.95 7.49 12.14
C VAL A 193 23.89 6.30 12.03
N LYS A 194 24.78 6.32 11.03
CA LYS A 194 25.82 5.30 10.87
C LYS A 194 27.03 5.60 11.74
#